data_cc9c5605039d0acdf4ab57232141c017
#
_entry.id   cc9c5605039d0acdf4ab57232141c017
#
_cell.length_a   1.000
_cell.length_b   1.000
_cell.length_c   1.000
_cell.angle_alpha   90.00
_cell.angle_beta   90.00
_cell.angle_gamma   90.00
#
_symmetry.space_group_name_H-M   'P 1'
#
loop_
_entity.id
_entity.type
_entity.pdbx_description
1 polymer ?
#
loop_
_entity_poly.entity_id
_entity_poly.type
_entity_poly.pdbx_seq_one_letter_code
_entity_poly.pdbx_strand_id
1 'polypeptide(L)'
;MFRHKLNPVLVHCTRNMSQPQETFRSQAPAPLQPRPIAIPAARETTLSNGLSVVVVEDSRLPLVSYRLAFRVGGAFDPPTLPGLTDLLAGLLPEGTNSKTSKEIADEVARMGASLSAGATSDYTIVGASALSEFNDPVMDLIAEVILEPSFPENEVELAKQNTKESLRLQRAQPSFLASEMVSRIMFGNHPYSVVAPTPESIDRSTREEFVKFHRTKLVPNNAVFIVVGDVRYDKIVSRVESLFSTWERGEELVANFPAPPVRTKRIAYLVDRPGSAQSNIVIANSGITRTSPDYFPMMLMHTVLGATASSRLFMNLREEKGYTYGAYSNLDARRSAGTFRATAEVRTQVTGDSLKEFFYELDRIRNEPVSEKEIADAKSYLTGVFPIRLETQEGLTDQLVQIKMLNLPNDYLQNYRDRVQAVTIDEIQRVAEKYVKPDEAALIVVGDGASMVEQIKPYCEDIEIYNTAGARKSLNTSGVTDPVGTWSIELETPLGQSISATLTIERAAAGLTATFHSEIGNADLGAIEINDNSFHANTSLQMDGDAIEAELSAKFDGDRTEGFLKLQNAPALPLRGGKE
;
A
#
# COMPACT_ATOMS: atom_id res chain seq x y z
N MET A 1 11.20 65.92 38.31
CA MET A 1 12.64 66.12 38.63
C MET A 1 13.23 64.75 38.93
N PHE A 2 14.23 64.36 38.24
CA PHE A 2 15.24 63.35 38.27
C PHE A 2 15.12 62.37 37.05
N ARG A 3 15.86 62.74 36.00
CA ARG A 3 16.28 61.89 34.90
C ARG A 3 17.50 61.08 35.34
N HIS A 4 17.45 59.75 35.27
CA HIS A 4 18.66 58.92 35.24
C HIS A 4 18.85 58.31 33.87
N LYS A 5 19.90 58.72 33.20
CA LYS A 5 20.46 58.14 31.98
C LYS A 5 21.14 56.82 32.34
N LEU A 6 20.74 55.73 31.71
CA LEU A 6 21.48 54.48 31.69
C LEU A 6 22.13 54.32 30.29
N ASN A 7 23.45 54.33 30.25
CA ASN A 7 24.28 54.01 29.11
C ASN A 7 24.23 52.49 28.86
N PRO A 8 24.05 52.00 27.65
CA PRO A 8 24.28 50.59 27.34
C PRO A 8 25.76 50.38 27.00
N VAL A 9 26.47 49.67 27.86
CA VAL A 9 27.80 49.14 27.55
C VAL A 9 27.58 47.86 26.70
N LEU A 10 27.81 47.98 25.40
CA LEU A 10 27.94 46.86 24.48
C LEU A 10 29.27 46.15 24.75
N VAL A 11 29.23 45.06 25.49
CA VAL A 11 30.37 44.14 25.57
C VAL A 11 30.35 43.23 24.33
N HIS A 12 31.18 43.52 23.38
CA HIS A 12 31.54 42.60 22.28
C HIS A 12 32.38 41.46 22.86
N CYS A 13 31.76 40.34 23.16
CA CYS A 13 32.45 39.11 23.51
C CYS A 13 32.62 38.27 22.22
N THR A 14 33.58 38.62 21.36
CA THR A 14 34.11 37.75 20.30
C THR A 14 35.02 36.72 20.96
N ARG A 15 34.44 35.65 21.49
CA ARG A 15 35.18 34.44 21.79
C ARG A 15 35.17 33.58 20.52
N ASN A 16 36.22 33.65 19.69
CA ASN A 16 36.61 32.60 18.80
C ASN A 16 36.99 31.37 19.62
N MET A 17 35.98 30.55 19.96
CA MET A 17 36.24 29.21 20.41
C MET A 17 36.30 28.30 19.16
N SER A 18 37.49 28.19 18.57
CA SER A 18 37.85 27.01 17.81
C SER A 18 37.87 25.85 18.79
N GLN A 19 36.73 25.16 18.95
CA GLN A 19 36.73 23.85 19.60
C GLN A 19 37.65 22.97 18.75
N PRO A 20 38.61 22.25 19.35
CA PRO A 20 39.36 21.25 18.61
C PRO A 20 38.33 20.26 18.06
N GLN A 21 38.26 20.11 16.75
CA GLN A 21 37.42 19.16 16.07
C GLN A 21 37.90 17.79 16.54
N GLU A 22 37.14 17.17 17.46
CA GLU A 22 37.48 15.85 18.00
C GLU A 22 37.48 14.87 16.83
N THR A 23 38.69 14.44 16.44
CA THR A 23 38.93 13.61 15.25
C THR A 23 38.11 12.30 15.25
N PHE A 24 37.69 11.82 16.42
CA PHE A 24 36.85 10.62 16.52
C PHE A 24 35.39 10.85 16.06
N ARG A 25 34.92 12.09 15.95
CA ARG A 25 33.58 12.42 15.43
C ARG A 25 33.57 12.75 13.95
N SER A 26 34.71 12.79 13.30
CA SER A 26 34.82 13.01 11.86
C SER A 26 34.46 11.77 11.02
N GLN A 27 34.44 10.59 11.62
CA GLN A 27 34.04 9.33 10.99
C GLN A 27 33.10 8.55 11.90
N ALA A 28 32.15 7.82 11.32
CA ALA A 28 31.32 6.89 12.06
C ALA A 28 32.21 5.82 12.72
N PRO A 29 31.87 5.36 13.96
CA PRO A 29 32.57 4.25 14.59
C PRO A 29 32.57 3.02 13.67
N ALA A 30 33.66 2.28 13.65
CA ALA A 30 33.70 1.01 12.94
C ALA A 30 32.63 0.05 13.47
N PRO A 31 31.91 -0.68 12.62
CA PRO A 31 30.93 -1.65 13.05
C PRO A 31 31.56 -2.67 14.02
N LEU A 32 30.89 -2.91 15.14
CA LEU A 32 31.29 -3.98 16.05
C LEU A 32 31.01 -5.35 15.39
N GLN A 33 31.75 -6.36 15.84
CA GLN A 33 31.46 -7.75 15.46
C GLN A 33 30.01 -8.10 15.86
N PRO A 34 29.19 -8.65 14.95
CA PRO A 34 27.83 -9.05 15.27
C PRO A 34 27.81 -10.05 16.43
N ARG A 35 27.04 -9.76 17.47
CA ARG A 35 26.87 -10.72 18.57
C ARG A 35 26.11 -11.94 18.09
N PRO A 36 26.42 -13.15 18.60
CA PRO A 36 25.59 -14.33 18.36
C PRO A 36 24.16 -14.08 18.80
N ILE A 37 23.20 -14.56 18.01
CA ILE A 37 21.77 -14.50 18.36
C ILE A 37 21.38 -15.90 18.83
N ALA A 38 20.89 -16.00 20.06
CA ALA A 38 20.22 -17.20 20.54
C ALA A 38 18.77 -17.15 20.10
N ILE A 39 18.41 -17.88 19.07
CA ILE A 39 17.01 -18.03 18.64
C ILE A 39 16.44 -19.21 19.42
N PRO A 40 15.37 -19.01 20.22
CA PRO A 40 14.73 -20.11 20.94
C PRO A 40 14.29 -21.22 19.99
N ALA A 41 14.42 -22.48 20.42
CA ALA A 41 14.05 -23.61 19.60
C ALA A 41 12.52 -23.73 19.46
N ALA A 42 12.04 -23.78 18.22
CA ALA A 42 10.65 -24.09 17.94
C ALA A 42 10.42 -25.60 18.00
N ARG A 43 9.42 -26.03 18.76
CA ARG A 43 8.95 -27.43 18.80
C ARG A 43 7.65 -27.50 18.01
N GLU A 44 7.52 -28.52 17.16
CA GLU A 44 6.37 -28.68 16.26
C GLU A 44 5.74 -30.04 16.41
N THR A 45 4.42 -30.08 16.33
CA THR A 45 3.62 -31.30 16.22
C THR A 45 2.44 -31.07 15.28
N THR A 46 1.85 -32.15 14.77
CA THR A 46 0.63 -32.09 13.97
C THR A 46 -0.45 -32.94 14.64
N LEU A 47 -1.60 -32.33 14.87
CA LEU A 47 -2.75 -33.01 15.46
C LEU A 47 -3.38 -33.99 14.46
N SER A 48 -4.23 -34.89 14.95
CA SER A 48 -4.92 -35.88 14.13
C SER A 48 -5.79 -35.29 13.02
N ASN A 49 -6.36 -34.09 13.25
CA ASN A 49 -7.13 -33.35 12.25
C ASN A 49 -6.25 -32.57 11.25
N GLY A 50 -4.93 -32.64 11.36
CA GLY A 50 -3.99 -32.00 10.44
C GLY A 50 -3.58 -30.57 10.83
N LEU A 51 -4.06 -30.01 11.93
CA LEU A 51 -3.58 -28.72 12.44
C LEU A 51 -2.11 -28.86 12.90
N SER A 52 -1.23 -28.09 12.32
CA SER A 52 0.16 -27.97 12.77
C SER A 52 0.23 -27.01 13.96
N VAL A 53 0.95 -27.39 15.01
CA VAL A 53 1.14 -26.57 16.23
C VAL A 53 2.64 -26.33 16.41
N VAL A 54 3.05 -25.07 16.47
CA VAL A 54 4.43 -24.65 16.68
C VAL A 54 4.50 -23.86 17.98
N VAL A 55 5.34 -24.29 18.91
CA VAL A 55 5.51 -23.64 20.21
C VAL A 55 6.97 -23.26 20.42
N VAL A 56 7.18 -22.02 20.86
CA VAL A 56 8.47 -21.52 21.33
C VAL A 56 8.32 -21.07 22.78
N GLU A 57 9.00 -21.76 23.69
CA GLU A 57 9.05 -21.39 25.10
C GLU A 57 10.02 -20.22 25.28
N ASP A 58 9.50 -19.04 25.66
CA ASP A 58 10.28 -17.83 25.91
C ASP A 58 9.74 -17.07 27.14
N SER A 59 10.33 -17.38 28.29
CA SER A 59 9.92 -16.83 29.59
C SER A 59 10.65 -15.55 29.99
N ARG A 60 11.29 -14.84 29.05
CA ARG A 60 11.98 -13.57 29.32
C ARG A 60 11.00 -12.49 29.81
N LEU A 61 9.77 -12.50 29.31
CA LEU A 61 8.69 -11.66 29.72
C LEU A 61 7.43 -12.51 29.95
N PRO A 62 6.54 -12.15 30.90
CA PRO A 62 5.29 -12.89 31.14
C PRO A 62 4.24 -12.58 30.07
N LEU A 63 4.60 -12.71 28.80
CA LEU A 63 3.78 -12.44 27.63
C LEU A 63 3.68 -13.67 26.76
N VAL A 64 2.59 -13.79 26.02
CA VAL A 64 2.39 -14.82 25.00
C VAL A 64 1.80 -14.19 23.75
N SER A 65 2.37 -14.54 22.60
CA SER A 65 1.88 -14.16 21.27
C SER A 65 1.37 -15.39 20.55
N TYR A 66 0.20 -15.27 19.95
CA TYR A 66 -0.54 -16.33 19.25
C TYR A 66 -0.78 -15.90 17.80
N ARG A 67 -0.57 -16.83 16.86
CA ARG A 67 -0.99 -16.68 15.45
C ARG A 67 -1.58 -17.99 14.96
N LEU A 68 -2.86 -17.98 14.63
CA LEU A 68 -3.47 -19.04 13.83
C LEU A 68 -3.48 -18.58 12.38
N ALA A 69 -2.61 -19.17 11.56
CA ALA A 69 -2.40 -18.77 10.18
C ALA A 69 -2.89 -19.85 9.22
N PHE A 70 -3.60 -19.44 8.17
CA PHE A 70 -4.18 -20.29 7.14
C PHE A 70 -3.50 -20.06 5.80
N ARG A 71 -3.19 -21.13 5.05
CA ARG A 71 -2.59 -21.06 3.70
C ARG A 71 -3.57 -20.60 2.63
N VAL A 72 -4.53 -19.78 2.99
CA VAL A 72 -5.53 -19.17 2.13
C VAL A 72 -5.56 -17.66 2.35
N GLY A 73 -5.53 -16.89 1.28
CA GLY A 73 -5.62 -15.44 1.27
C GLY A 73 -6.42 -14.98 0.07
N GLY A 74 -6.41 -13.68 -0.23
CA GLY A 74 -7.18 -13.09 -1.32
C GLY A 74 -6.94 -13.69 -2.72
N ALA A 75 -5.82 -14.39 -2.93
CA ALA A 75 -5.57 -15.12 -4.17
C ALA A 75 -6.55 -16.31 -4.40
N PHE A 76 -7.24 -16.74 -3.37
CA PHE A 76 -8.26 -17.78 -3.43
C PHE A 76 -9.70 -17.24 -3.46
N ASP A 77 -9.86 -15.94 -3.49
CA ASP A 77 -11.18 -15.35 -3.66
C ASP A 77 -11.84 -15.79 -4.97
N PRO A 78 -13.14 -16.04 -4.97
CA PRO A 78 -13.86 -16.23 -6.23
C PRO A 78 -13.62 -15.00 -7.14
N PRO A 79 -13.40 -15.18 -8.45
CA PRO A 79 -13.18 -14.06 -9.37
C PRO A 79 -14.28 -13.00 -9.38
N THR A 80 -15.49 -13.36 -8.94
CA THR A 80 -16.65 -12.47 -8.80
C THR A 80 -16.73 -11.74 -7.47
N LEU A 81 -15.91 -12.13 -6.48
CA LEU A 81 -15.91 -11.62 -5.10
C LEU A 81 -14.50 -11.26 -4.62
N PRO A 82 -13.72 -10.46 -5.39
CA PRO A 82 -12.42 -9.99 -4.90
C PRO A 82 -12.58 -9.22 -3.59
N GLY A 83 -11.71 -9.51 -2.62
CA GLY A 83 -11.73 -8.94 -1.26
C GLY A 83 -12.58 -9.73 -0.25
N LEU A 84 -13.19 -10.87 -0.66
CA LEU A 84 -13.99 -11.71 0.22
C LEU A 84 -13.20 -12.19 1.44
N THR A 85 -11.97 -12.65 1.23
CA THR A 85 -11.11 -13.18 2.32
C THR A 85 -10.75 -12.08 3.32
N ASP A 86 -10.47 -10.86 2.86
CA ASP A 86 -10.12 -9.74 3.74
C ASP A 86 -11.31 -9.29 4.58
N LEU A 87 -12.50 -9.15 3.96
CA LEU A 87 -13.75 -8.86 4.67
C LEU A 87 -14.06 -9.96 5.69
N LEU A 88 -13.98 -11.24 5.29
CA LEU A 88 -14.21 -12.36 6.19
C LEU A 88 -13.26 -12.32 7.39
N ALA A 89 -11.97 -12.12 7.15
CA ALA A 89 -10.98 -12.04 8.21
C ALA A 89 -11.35 -10.95 9.23
N GLY A 90 -11.66 -9.73 8.74
CA GLY A 90 -12.09 -8.63 9.61
C GLY A 90 -13.37 -8.92 10.41
N LEU A 91 -14.26 -9.76 9.88
CA LEU A 91 -15.52 -10.12 10.53
C LEU A 91 -15.41 -11.27 11.56
N LEU A 92 -14.30 -12.02 11.58
CA LEU A 92 -14.13 -13.14 12.53
C LEU A 92 -14.28 -12.70 14.00
N PRO A 93 -13.66 -11.60 14.48
CA PRO A 93 -13.81 -11.14 15.85
C PRO A 93 -15.10 -10.35 16.12
N GLU A 94 -15.95 -10.12 15.11
CA GLU A 94 -17.14 -9.26 15.23
C GLU A 94 -18.41 -10.01 15.69
N GLY A 95 -18.26 -11.25 16.13
CA GLY A 95 -19.34 -12.01 16.78
C GLY A 95 -19.19 -13.51 16.63
N THR A 96 -19.57 -14.23 17.68
CA THR A 96 -19.63 -15.68 17.73
C THR A 96 -21.08 -16.15 18.00
N ASN A 97 -21.29 -17.46 18.06
CA ASN A 97 -22.59 -17.99 18.44
C ASN A 97 -23.00 -17.62 19.88
N SER A 98 -22.03 -17.33 20.76
CA SER A 98 -22.24 -17.03 22.17
C SER A 98 -22.01 -15.59 22.58
N LYS A 99 -21.26 -14.79 21.77
CA LYS A 99 -20.83 -13.43 22.09
C LYS A 99 -21.07 -12.45 20.95
N THR A 100 -21.48 -11.25 21.30
CA THR A 100 -21.50 -10.09 20.38
C THR A 100 -20.11 -9.50 20.21
N SER A 101 -19.89 -8.67 19.18
CA SER A 101 -18.66 -7.90 18.96
C SER A 101 -18.23 -7.11 20.20
N LYS A 102 -19.20 -6.44 20.86
CA LYS A 102 -18.96 -5.70 22.09
C LYS A 102 -18.47 -6.58 23.24
N GLU A 103 -19.10 -7.75 23.46
CA GLU A 103 -18.70 -8.67 24.52
C GLU A 103 -17.30 -9.23 24.29
N ILE A 104 -16.93 -9.53 23.05
CA ILE A 104 -15.57 -9.93 22.67
C ILE A 104 -14.58 -8.79 22.99
N ALA A 105 -14.87 -7.56 22.56
CA ALA A 105 -14.03 -6.41 22.82
C ALA A 105 -13.85 -6.14 24.33
N ASP A 106 -14.95 -6.22 25.12
CA ASP A 106 -14.92 -6.05 26.56
C ASP A 106 -14.10 -7.17 27.27
N GLU A 107 -14.15 -8.41 26.76
CA GLU A 107 -13.36 -9.54 27.29
C GLU A 107 -11.86 -9.35 26.99
N VAL A 108 -11.51 -9.00 25.75
CA VAL A 108 -10.14 -8.67 25.34
C VAL A 108 -9.58 -7.52 26.20
N ALA A 109 -10.37 -6.46 26.39
CA ALA A 109 -9.95 -5.31 27.19
C ALA A 109 -9.73 -5.67 28.67
N ARG A 110 -10.59 -6.51 29.27
CA ARG A 110 -10.41 -6.96 30.66
C ARG A 110 -9.14 -7.77 30.89
N MET A 111 -8.69 -8.52 29.88
CA MET A 111 -7.45 -9.28 29.93
C MET A 111 -6.21 -8.41 29.58
N GLY A 112 -6.40 -7.15 29.17
CA GLY A 112 -5.30 -6.35 28.61
C GLY A 112 -4.68 -7.00 27.37
N ALA A 113 -5.45 -7.82 26.68
CA ALA A 113 -5.04 -8.56 25.51
C ALA A 113 -5.24 -7.76 24.22
N SER A 114 -4.71 -8.28 23.13
CA SER A 114 -5.09 -7.88 21.77
C SER A 114 -5.69 -9.09 21.04
N LEU A 115 -6.65 -8.83 20.16
CA LEU A 115 -7.18 -9.79 19.20
C LEU A 115 -7.37 -9.07 17.86
N SER A 116 -6.89 -9.66 16.79
CA SER A 116 -7.03 -9.10 15.44
C SER A 116 -7.07 -10.21 14.41
N ALA A 117 -7.68 -9.95 13.27
CA ALA A 117 -7.60 -10.84 12.13
C ALA A 117 -7.44 -10.04 10.83
N GLY A 118 -6.79 -10.63 9.83
CA GLY A 118 -6.54 -9.99 8.54
C GLY A 118 -6.02 -10.99 7.53
N ALA A 119 -6.05 -10.60 6.27
CA ALA A 119 -5.58 -11.41 5.17
C ALA A 119 -4.53 -10.68 4.32
N THR A 120 -3.69 -11.46 3.69
CA THR A 120 -2.81 -11.04 2.58
C THR A 120 -3.28 -11.75 1.31
N SER A 121 -2.58 -11.57 0.21
CA SER A 121 -2.87 -12.39 -0.99
C SER A 121 -2.63 -13.88 -0.75
N ASP A 122 -1.70 -14.26 0.14
CA ASP A 122 -1.22 -15.65 0.30
C ASP A 122 -1.79 -16.38 1.52
N TYR A 123 -2.15 -15.66 2.58
CA TYR A 123 -2.56 -16.25 3.84
C TYR A 123 -3.44 -15.33 4.67
N THR A 124 -4.24 -15.94 5.53
CA THR A 124 -5.07 -15.27 6.55
C THR A 124 -4.50 -15.56 7.93
N ILE A 125 -4.55 -14.59 8.83
CA ILE A 125 -4.06 -14.71 10.21
C ILE A 125 -5.13 -14.25 11.17
N VAL A 126 -5.33 -15.02 12.26
CA VAL A 126 -5.92 -14.54 13.50
C VAL A 126 -4.82 -14.46 14.54
N GLY A 127 -4.58 -13.26 15.06
CA GLY A 127 -3.52 -12.95 15.99
C GLY A 127 -4.05 -12.47 17.33
N ALA A 128 -3.40 -12.89 18.41
CA ALA A 128 -3.65 -12.38 19.75
C ALA A 128 -2.34 -12.22 20.52
N SER A 129 -2.34 -11.39 21.55
CA SER A 129 -1.28 -11.31 22.54
C SER A 129 -1.85 -10.97 23.92
N ALA A 130 -1.28 -11.53 24.97
CA ALA A 130 -1.72 -11.30 26.35
C ALA A 130 -0.60 -11.59 27.35
N LEU A 131 -0.82 -11.23 28.63
CA LEU A 131 -0.04 -11.77 29.74
C LEU A 131 -0.24 -13.28 29.86
N SER A 132 0.80 -14.01 30.26
CA SER A 132 0.77 -15.48 30.37
C SER A 132 -0.27 -16.03 31.36
N GLU A 133 -0.70 -15.23 32.35
CA GLU A 133 -1.79 -15.58 33.27
C GLU A 133 -3.15 -15.71 32.57
N PHE A 134 -3.36 -15.04 31.41
CA PHE A 134 -4.57 -15.12 30.60
C PHE A 134 -4.46 -16.12 29.44
N ASN A 135 -3.46 -17.02 29.46
CA ASN A 135 -3.22 -17.97 28.36
C ASN A 135 -4.48 -18.79 28.01
N ASP A 136 -5.12 -19.41 29.00
CA ASP A 136 -6.27 -20.26 28.75
C ASP A 136 -7.50 -19.48 28.20
N PRO A 137 -7.95 -18.36 28.81
CA PRO A 137 -9.08 -17.61 28.26
C PRO A 137 -8.81 -17.00 26.89
N VAL A 138 -7.58 -16.59 26.58
CA VAL A 138 -7.25 -16.08 25.24
C VAL A 138 -7.30 -17.21 24.20
N MET A 139 -6.81 -18.42 24.54
CA MET A 139 -6.91 -19.57 23.64
C MET A 139 -8.36 -20.01 23.42
N ASP A 140 -9.20 -19.94 24.45
CA ASP A 140 -10.66 -20.20 24.34
C ASP A 140 -11.30 -19.21 23.37
N LEU A 141 -10.98 -17.92 23.51
CA LEU A 141 -11.52 -16.88 22.65
C LEU A 141 -11.05 -17.04 21.19
N ILE A 142 -9.77 -17.37 20.94
CA ILE A 142 -9.28 -17.66 19.59
C ILE A 142 -10.03 -18.86 19.00
N ALA A 143 -10.23 -19.92 19.78
CA ALA A 143 -10.96 -21.10 19.33
C ALA A 143 -12.41 -20.76 18.99
N GLU A 144 -13.09 -20.00 19.84
CA GLU A 144 -14.48 -19.59 19.62
C GLU A 144 -14.64 -18.73 18.37
N VAL A 145 -13.79 -17.71 18.19
CA VAL A 145 -13.78 -16.81 17.01
C VAL A 145 -13.55 -17.59 15.71
N ILE A 146 -12.75 -18.67 15.75
CA ILE A 146 -12.45 -19.46 14.55
C ILE A 146 -13.48 -20.58 14.31
N LEU A 147 -13.95 -21.24 15.35
CA LEU A 147 -14.83 -22.38 15.18
C LEU A 147 -16.30 -22.00 15.04
N GLU A 148 -16.69 -20.89 15.66
CA GLU A 148 -18.10 -20.50 15.83
C GLU A 148 -18.40 -19.04 15.43
N PRO A 149 -17.80 -18.47 14.37
CA PRO A 149 -18.14 -17.13 13.95
C PRO A 149 -19.59 -17.06 13.47
N SER A 150 -20.34 -16.06 13.95
CA SER A 150 -21.76 -15.91 13.61
C SER A 150 -22.01 -15.00 12.41
N PHE A 151 -21.07 -14.12 12.06
CA PHE A 151 -21.18 -13.10 11.02
C PHE A 151 -22.50 -12.31 11.14
N PRO A 152 -22.71 -11.53 12.23
CA PRO A 152 -23.95 -10.80 12.44
C PRO A 152 -24.23 -9.85 11.27
N GLU A 153 -25.48 -9.78 10.81
CA GLU A 153 -25.86 -9.00 9.62
C GLU A 153 -25.51 -7.51 9.75
N ASN A 154 -25.73 -6.93 10.95
CA ASN A 154 -25.37 -5.54 11.24
C ASN A 154 -23.85 -5.30 11.13
N GLU A 155 -23.01 -6.24 11.58
CA GLU A 155 -21.57 -6.13 11.48
C GLU A 155 -21.08 -6.33 10.04
N VAL A 156 -21.73 -7.24 9.30
CA VAL A 156 -21.47 -7.43 7.85
C VAL A 156 -21.75 -6.13 7.08
N GLU A 157 -22.90 -5.51 7.29
CA GLU A 157 -23.24 -4.28 6.59
C GLU A 157 -22.35 -3.10 7.02
N LEU A 158 -21.99 -3.01 8.30
CA LEU A 158 -21.04 -2.02 8.79
C LEU A 158 -19.65 -2.20 8.16
N ALA A 159 -19.13 -3.43 8.10
CA ALA A 159 -17.86 -3.75 7.47
C ALA A 159 -17.83 -3.37 5.97
N LYS A 160 -18.93 -3.66 5.25
CA LYS A 160 -19.10 -3.28 3.85
C LYS A 160 -19.05 -1.76 3.65
N GLN A 161 -19.78 -1.01 4.48
CA GLN A 161 -19.78 0.47 4.42
C GLN A 161 -18.39 1.04 4.72
N ASN A 162 -17.75 0.59 5.78
CA ASN A 162 -16.41 1.03 6.16
C ASN A 162 -15.38 0.71 5.05
N THR A 163 -15.49 -0.45 4.42
CA THR A 163 -14.59 -0.85 3.33
C THR A 163 -14.79 0.03 2.10
N LYS A 164 -16.02 0.36 1.73
CA LYS A 164 -16.29 1.30 0.61
C LYS A 164 -15.72 2.69 0.87
N GLU A 165 -15.92 3.23 2.09
CA GLU A 165 -15.35 4.53 2.45
C GLU A 165 -13.82 4.50 2.47
N SER A 166 -13.23 3.45 3.04
CA SER A 166 -11.76 3.26 3.01
C SER A 166 -11.24 3.19 1.58
N LEU A 167 -11.91 2.45 0.70
CA LEU A 167 -11.54 2.35 -0.71
C LEU A 167 -11.62 3.71 -1.43
N ARG A 168 -12.64 4.51 -1.15
CA ARG A 168 -12.76 5.87 -1.69
C ARG A 168 -11.59 6.75 -1.27
N LEU A 169 -11.22 6.73 0.00
CA LEU A 169 -10.08 7.48 0.52
C LEU A 169 -8.74 6.97 -0.06
N GLN A 170 -8.57 5.66 -0.19
CA GLN A 170 -7.37 5.08 -0.78
C GLN A 170 -7.21 5.47 -2.25
N ARG A 171 -8.28 5.44 -3.05
CA ARG A 171 -8.25 5.84 -4.47
C ARG A 171 -7.97 7.33 -4.69
N ALA A 172 -8.17 8.18 -3.68
CA ALA A 172 -7.70 9.55 -3.72
C ALA A 172 -6.15 9.68 -3.63
N GLN A 173 -5.44 8.62 -3.22
CA GLN A 173 -3.98 8.62 -3.09
C GLN A 173 -3.30 8.16 -4.38
N PRO A 174 -2.37 8.97 -4.97
CA PRO A 174 -1.63 8.58 -6.17
C PRO A 174 -0.85 7.27 -6.04
N SER A 175 -0.28 7.00 -4.87
CA SER A 175 0.47 5.76 -4.59
C SER A 175 -0.42 4.51 -4.64
N PHE A 176 -1.68 4.62 -4.23
CA PHE A 176 -2.64 3.52 -4.34
C PHE A 176 -2.99 3.23 -5.81
N LEU A 177 -3.29 4.26 -6.60
CA LEU A 177 -3.54 4.13 -8.04
C LEU A 177 -2.34 3.52 -8.78
N ALA A 178 -1.12 3.93 -8.39
CA ALA A 178 0.09 3.33 -8.93
C ALA A 178 0.19 1.84 -8.57
N SER A 179 -0.13 1.45 -7.34
CA SER A 179 -0.11 0.05 -6.90
C SER A 179 -1.15 -0.81 -7.62
N GLU A 180 -2.38 -0.30 -7.82
CA GLU A 180 -3.41 -0.97 -8.63
C GLU A 180 -2.91 -1.19 -10.06
N MET A 181 -2.36 -0.15 -10.69
CA MET A 181 -1.86 -0.24 -12.06
C MET A 181 -0.68 -1.21 -12.19
N VAL A 182 0.31 -1.12 -11.28
CA VAL A 182 1.43 -2.07 -11.24
C VAL A 182 0.93 -3.50 -11.15
N SER A 183 0.03 -3.78 -10.19
CA SER A 183 -0.46 -5.14 -9.97
C SER A 183 -1.25 -5.65 -11.17
N ARG A 184 -2.11 -4.84 -11.75
CA ARG A 184 -2.86 -5.17 -12.97
C ARG A 184 -1.94 -5.50 -14.15
N ILE A 185 -0.90 -4.69 -14.38
CA ILE A 185 0.02 -4.86 -15.52
C ILE A 185 1.00 -6.01 -15.30
N MET A 186 1.56 -6.12 -14.09
CA MET A 186 2.59 -7.12 -13.82
C MET A 186 2.04 -8.52 -13.61
N PHE A 187 0.82 -8.65 -13.12
CA PHE A 187 0.24 -9.96 -12.82
C PHE A 187 -0.85 -10.40 -13.81
N GLY A 188 -1.48 -9.49 -14.56
CA GLY A 188 -2.49 -9.82 -15.59
C GLY A 188 -3.65 -10.64 -15.02
N ASN A 189 -3.78 -11.89 -15.47
CA ASN A 189 -4.83 -12.82 -15.02
C ASN A 189 -4.46 -13.58 -13.72
N HIS A 190 -3.24 -13.41 -13.20
CA HIS A 190 -2.87 -13.99 -11.91
C HIS A 190 -3.63 -13.27 -10.78
N PRO A 191 -4.12 -13.98 -9.73
CA PRO A 191 -4.89 -13.35 -8.65
C PRO A 191 -4.20 -12.17 -7.95
N TYR A 192 -2.87 -12.11 -7.97
CA TYR A 192 -2.13 -10.96 -7.42
C TYR A 192 -2.34 -9.64 -8.19
N SER A 193 -3.05 -9.66 -9.31
CA SER A 193 -3.46 -8.45 -10.03
C SER A 193 -4.50 -7.63 -9.26
N VAL A 194 -5.20 -8.25 -8.30
CA VAL A 194 -6.19 -7.60 -7.45
C VAL A 194 -5.49 -7.01 -6.23
N VAL A 195 -5.61 -5.69 -6.04
CA VAL A 195 -5.06 -4.95 -4.89
C VAL A 195 -6.17 -4.66 -3.87
N ALA A 196 -7.38 -4.43 -4.34
CA ALA A 196 -8.52 -4.09 -3.51
C ALA A 196 -9.83 -4.62 -4.13
N PRO A 197 -10.89 -4.77 -3.33
CA PRO A 197 -12.23 -5.08 -3.85
C PRO A 197 -12.79 -3.96 -4.73
N THR A 198 -13.87 -4.26 -5.45
CA THR A 198 -14.69 -3.23 -6.10
C THR A 198 -15.96 -2.99 -5.26
N PRO A 199 -16.62 -1.81 -5.40
CA PRO A 199 -17.90 -1.57 -4.73
C PRO A 199 -18.92 -2.68 -5.01
N GLU A 200 -18.97 -3.18 -6.26
CA GLU A 200 -19.89 -4.24 -6.68
C GLU A 200 -19.54 -5.59 -6.05
N SER A 201 -18.25 -5.92 -5.86
CA SER A 201 -17.85 -7.15 -5.17
C SER A 201 -18.15 -7.09 -3.68
N ILE A 202 -17.98 -5.93 -3.05
CA ILE A 202 -18.35 -5.69 -1.65
C ILE A 202 -19.85 -5.91 -1.46
N ASP A 203 -20.69 -5.32 -2.35
CA ASP A 203 -22.15 -5.49 -2.27
C ASP A 203 -22.57 -6.95 -2.41
N ARG A 204 -21.94 -7.71 -3.29
CA ARG A 204 -22.22 -9.13 -3.52
C ARG A 204 -21.69 -10.07 -2.44
N SER A 205 -20.79 -9.62 -1.56
CA SER A 205 -20.31 -10.42 -0.44
C SER A 205 -21.38 -10.51 0.63
N THR A 206 -22.11 -11.63 0.64
CA THR A 206 -23.19 -11.91 1.60
C THR A 206 -22.71 -12.75 2.77
N ARG A 207 -23.50 -12.77 3.85
CA ARG A 207 -23.25 -13.62 5.02
C ARG A 207 -23.08 -15.09 4.62
N GLU A 208 -23.89 -15.59 3.68
CA GLU A 208 -23.84 -16.98 3.18
C GLU A 208 -22.50 -17.28 2.49
N GLU A 209 -21.95 -16.33 1.72
CA GLU A 209 -20.63 -16.47 1.09
C GLU A 209 -19.51 -16.50 2.14
N PHE A 210 -19.59 -15.69 3.22
CA PHE A 210 -18.64 -15.76 4.33
C PHE A 210 -18.71 -17.10 5.04
N VAL A 211 -19.91 -17.59 5.40
CA VAL A 211 -20.09 -18.90 6.04
C VAL A 211 -19.56 -20.03 5.16
N LYS A 212 -19.86 -20.01 3.87
CA LYS A 212 -19.40 -21.01 2.91
C LYS A 212 -17.87 -21.00 2.77
N PHE A 213 -17.28 -19.82 2.59
CA PHE A 213 -15.83 -19.67 2.45
C PHE A 213 -15.09 -20.07 3.72
N HIS A 214 -15.56 -19.64 4.87
CA HIS A 214 -15.05 -20.04 6.18
C HIS A 214 -15.01 -21.57 6.33
N ARG A 215 -16.16 -22.25 6.14
CA ARG A 215 -16.26 -23.70 6.30
C ARG A 215 -15.40 -24.51 5.33
N THR A 216 -15.18 -23.99 4.12
CA THR A 216 -14.47 -24.75 3.09
C THR A 216 -12.98 -24.42 3.01
N LYS A 217 -12.56 -23.24 3.49
CA LYS A 217 -11.19 -22.74 3.29
C LYS A 217 -10.41 -22.59 4.59
N LEU A 218 -11.06 -22.16 5.67
CA LEU A 218 -10.42 -22.06 6.98
C LEU A 218 -10.57 -23.40 7.71
N VAL A 219 -9.71 -24.35 7.37
CA VAL A 219 -9.75 -25.73 7.85
C VAL A 219 -8.43 -26.13 8.50
N PRO A 220 -8.41 -27.06 9.47
CA PRO A 220 -7.23 -27.33 10.30
C PRO A 220 -6.02 -27.82 9.50
N ASN A 221 -6.23 -28.64 8.47
CA ASN A 221 -5.14 -29.16 7.65
C ASN A 221 -4.52 -28.11 6.68
N ASN A 222 -5.10 -26.91 6.58
CA ASN A 222 -4.52 -25.75 5.89
C ASN A 222 -3.97 -24.70 6.87
N ALA A 223 -3.97 -25.00 8.19
CA ALA A 223 -3.63 -24.06 9.24
C ALA A 223 -2.39 -24.45 10.04
N VAL A 224 -1.74 -23.44 10.60
CA VAL A 224 -0.68 -23.58 11.59
C VAL A 224 -1.00 -22.68 12.77
N PHE A 225 -1.01 -23.25 13.99
CA PHE A 225 -1.15 -22.49 15.22
C PHE A 225 0.24 -22.29 15.86
N ILE A 226 0.70 -21.06 15.94
CA ILE A 226 2.01 -20.66 16.45
C ILE A 226 1.82 -19.95 17.78
N VAL A 227 2.52 -20.40 18.81
CA VAL A 227 2.50 -19.83 20.16
C VAL A 227 3.94 -19.58 20.62
N VAL A 228 4.24 -18.34 20.94
CA VAL A 228 5.58 -17.91 21.42
C VAL A 228 5.42 -17.13 22.71
N GLY A 229 6.09 -17.54 23.76
CA GLY A 229 6.07 -16.78 25.01
C GLY A 229 6.31 -17.62 26.27
N ASP A 230 5.87 -17.07 27.40
CA ASP A 230 5.98 -17.72 28.72
C ASP A 230 4.92 -18.83 28.88
N VAL A 231 5.19 -19.93 28.21
CA VAL A 231 4.33 -21.11 28.12
C VAL A 231 5.13 -22.40 28.23
N ARG A 232 4.44 -23.53 28.44
CA ARG A 232 5.00 -24.89 28.41
C ARG A 232 4.43 -25.65 27.23
N TYR A 233 5.29 -26.18 26.40
CA TYR A 233 4.94 -26.93 25.18
C TYR A 233 3.85 -27.95 25.40
N ASP A 234 4.03 -28.86 26.37
CA ASP A 234 3.09 -29.95 26.59
C ASP A 234 1.69 -29.45 27.01
N LYS A 235 1.64 -28.35 27.77
CA LYS A 235 0.36 -27.71 28.17
C LYS A 235 -0.32 -27.06 26.97
N ILE A 236 0.42 -26.35 26.14
CA ILE A 236 -0.13 -25.72 24.93
C ILE A 236 -0.67 -26.79 23.97
N VAL A 237 0.11 -27.83 23.67
CA VAL A 237 -0.32 -28.88 22.74
C VAL A 237 -1.59 -29.57 23.26
N SER A 238 -1.64 -29.95 24.55
CA SER A 238 -2.84 -30.57 25.15
C SER A 238 -4.04 -29.62 25.11
N ARG A 239 -3.85 -28.31 25.32
CA ARG A 239 -4.92 -27.32 25.27
C ARG A 239 -5.43 -27.13 23.84
N VAL A 240 -4.54 -27.00 22.86
CA VAL A 240 -4.90 -26.91 21.44
C VAL A 240 -5.64 -28.16 20.98
N GLU A 241 -5.19 -29.34 21.37
CA GLU A 241 -5.90 -30.59 21.07
C GLU A 241 -7.31 -30.61 21.67
N SER A 242 -7.47 -30.20 22.94
CA SER A 242 -8.79 -30.09 23.59
C SER A 242 -9.73 -29.14 22.87
N LEU A 243 -9.24 -27.98 22.38
CA LEU A 243 -10.04 -26.96 21.75
C LEU A 243 -10.40 -27.28 20.30
N PHE A 244 -9.47 -27.85 19.54
CA PHE A 244 -9.58 -28.01 18.10
C PHE A 244 -9.77 -29.45 17.61
N SER A 245 -9.85 -30.47 18.50
CA SER A 245 -9.99 -31.88 18.11
C SER A 245 -11.22 -32.20 17.28
N THR A 246 -12.31 -31.47 17.47
CA THR A 246 -13.57 -31.61 16.74
C THR A 246 -13.62 -30.83 15.43
N TRP A 247 -12.59 -30.02 15.15
CA TRP A 247 -12.50 -29.26 13.91
C TRP A 247 -12.19 -30.19 12.74
N GLU A 248 -13.15 -30.37 11.86
CA GLU A 248 -13.07 -31.33 10.76
C GLU A 248 -12.07 -30.89 9.68
N ARG A 249 -11.36 -31.88 9.13
CA ARG A 249 -10.46 -31.66 7.99
C ARG A 249 -11.27 -31.24 6.76
N GLY A 250 -10.71 -30.29 6.00
CA GLY A 250 -11.25 -29.91 4.69
C GLY A 250 -10.40 -30.44 3.53
N GLU A 251 -10.75 -30.00 2.34
CA GLU A 251 -9.95 -30.26 1.14
C GLU A 251 -8.60 -29.55 1.20
N GLU A 252 -7.57 -30.20 0.67
CA GLU A 252 -6.25 -29.59 0.53
C GLU A 252 -6.29 -28.51 -0.54
N LEU A 253 -5.82 -27.31 -0.20
CA LEU A 253 -5.78 -26.20 -1.14
C LEU A 253 -4.56 -26.29 -2.06
N VAL A 254 -4.83 -26.43 -3.36
CA VAL A 254 -3.82 -26.38 -4.39
C VAL A 254 -3.84 -25.02 -5.07
N ALA A 255 -2.74 -24.28 -4.97
CA ALA A 255 -2.56 -23.01 -5.69
C ALA A 255 -2.20 -23.31 -7.15
N ASN A 256 -3.19 -23.29 -8.04
CA ASN A 256 -3.00 -23.43 -9.49
C ASN A 256 -3.42 -22.12 -10.16
N PHE A 257 -2.50 -21.15 -10.18
CA PHE A 257 -2.75 -19.83 -10.74
C PHE A 257 -2.11 -19.67 -12.11
N PRO A 258 -2.71 -18.87 -13.03
CA PRO A 258 -2.07 -18.52 -14.31
C PRO A 258 -0.71 -17.86 -14.06
N ALA A 259 0.26 -18.12 -14.93
CA ALA A 259 1.54 -17.41 -14.85
C ALA A 259 1.33 -15.90 -15.16
N PRO A 260 2.07 -15.01 -14.48
CA PRO A 260 2.10 -13.59 -14.85
C PRO A 260 2.56 -13.40 -16.31
N PRO A 261 2.12 -12.33 -16.98
CA PRO A 261 2.53 -12.03 -18.35
C PRO A 261 4.02 -11.76 -18.47
N VAL A 262 4.63 -12.23 -19.56
CA VAL A 262 6.02 -11.91 -19.90
C VAL A 262 6.04 -10.59 -20.67
N ARG A 263 6.90 -9.67 -20.26
CA ARG A 263 7.09 -8.37 -20.89
C ARG A 263 8.32 -8.40 -21.80
N THR A 264 8.23 -7.75 -22.95
CA THR A 264 9.30 -7.71 -23.95
C THR A 264 9.69 -6.30 -24.37
N LYS A 265 8.95 -5.29 -23.91
CA LYS A 265 9.22 -3.88 -24.19
C LYS A 265 8.78 -2.98 -23.04
N ARG A 266 9.39 -1.79 -22.95
CA ARG A 266 9.01 -0.75 -22.00
C ARG A 266 7.80 0.02 -22.53
N ILE A 267 6.72 -0.02 -21.75
CA ILE A 267 5.49 0.73 -22.01
C ILE A 267 5.22 1.61 -20.79
N ALA A 268 4.84 2.85 -21.03
CA ALA A 268 4.36 3.74 -19.98
C ALA A 268 2.85 3.61 -19.82
N TYR A 269 2.42 3.56 -18.57
CA TYR A 269 1.03 3.53 -18.13
C TYR A 269 0.78 4.79 -17.29
N LEU A 270 0.19 5.79 -17.92
CA LEU A 270 -0.08 7.07 -17.31
C LEU A 270 -1.50 7.07 -16.72
N VAL A 271 -1.59 7.16 -15.40
CA VAL A 271 -2.88 7.41 -14.73
C VAL A 271 -3.03 8.93 -14.58
N ASP A 272 -3.92 9.48 -15.39
CA ASP A 272 -4.12 10.92 -15.44
C ASP A 272 -4.96 11.41 -14.27
N ARG A 273 -4.36 12.31 -13.47
CA ARG A 273 -4.96 12.99 -12.34
C ARG A 273 -4.69 14.48 -12.49
N PRO A 274 -5.58 15.20 -13.21
CA PRO A 274 -5.40 16.60 -13.53
C PRO A 274 -5.14 17.47 -12.30
N GLY A 275 -4.25 18.45 -12.43
CA GLY A 275 -3.91 19.38 -11.34
C GLY A 275 -2.96 18.84 -10.28
N SER A 276 -2.48 17.61 -10.38
CA SER A 276 -1.51 17.06 -9.43
C SER A 276 -0.19 17.83 -9.46
N ALA A 277 0.23 18.35 -8.31
CA ALA A 277 1.53 19.04 -8.16
C ALA A 277 2.72 18.08 -8.16
N GLN A 278 2.47 16.79 -7.92
CA GLN A 278 3.47 15.73 -7.87
C GLN A 278 3.10 14.58 -8.81
N SER A 279 4.12 13.88 -9.27
CA SER A 279 4.03 12.62 -10.00
C SER A 279 4.49 11.47 -9.13
N ASN A 280 3.71 10.41 -9.04
CA ASN A 280 4.15 9.14 -8.47
C ASN A 280 4.72 8.27 -9.60
N ILE A 281 6.00 7.93 -9.52
CA ILE A 281 6.72 7.13 -10.52
C ILE A 281 6.96 5.73 -9.96
N VAL A 282 6.63 4.70 -10.73
CA VAL A 282 6.98 3.30 -10.44
C VAL A 282 7.54 2.65 -11.71
N ILE A 283 8.76 2.14 -11.63
CA ILE A 283 9.37 1.31 -12.67
C ILE A 283 9.37 -0.12 -12.15
N ALA A 284 8.63 -1.01 -12.80
CA ALA A 284 8.41 -2.38 -12.32
C ALA A 284 8.90 -3.43 -13.32
N ASN A 285 9.60 -4.44 -12.79
CA ASN A 285 9.96 -5.68 -13.48
C ASN A 285 9.33 -6.89 -12.79
N SER A 286 9.24 -8.01 -13.51
CA SER A 286 8.95 -9.30 -12.89
C SER A 286 10.04 -9.64 -11.87
N GLY A 287 9.62 -10.03 -10.69
CA GLY A 287 10.51 -10.43 -9.59
C GLY A 287 10.59 -11.95 -9.46
N ILE A 288 10.83 -12.39 -8.24
CA ILE A 288 11.04 -13.79 -7.87
C ILE A 288 10.00 -14.24 -6.83
N THR A 289 9.82 -15.55 -6.72
CA THR A 289 9.10 -16.12 -5.57
C THR A 289 9.97 -16.09 -4.32
N ARG A 290 9.33 -16.17 -3.16
CA ARG A 290 10.02 -16.14 -1.85
C ARG A 290 10.96 -17.32 -1.62
N THR A 291 10.69 -18.44 -2.27
CA THR A 291 11.53 -19.68 -2.20
C THR A 291 12.63 -19.74 -3.25
N SER A 292 12.75 -18.71 -4.11
CA SER A 292 13.79 -18.67 -5.14
C SER A 292 15.20 -18.75 -4.52
N PRO A 293 16.13 -19.51 -5.13
CA PRO A 293 17.54 -19.51 -4.72
C PRO A 293 18.19 -18.13 -4.88
N ASP A 294 17.66 -17.29 -5.77
CA ASP A 294 18.13 -15.92 -6.02
C ASP A 294 17.64 -14.91 -4.96
N TYR A 295 16.89 -15.35 -3.93
CA TYR A 295 16.29 -14.44 -2.95
C TYR A 295 17.32 -13.59 -2.20
N PHE A 296 18.39 -14.18 -1.64
CA PHE A 296 19.40 -13.43 -0.89
C PHE A 296 20.23 -12.51 -1.79
N PRO A 297 20.72 -12.94 -2.95
CA PRO A 297 21.35 -12.02 -3.91
C PRO A 297 20.45 -10.85 -4.32
N MET A 298 19.16 -11.11 -4.63
CA MET A 298 18.19 -10.05 -4.97
C MET A 298 17.93 -9.11 -3.80
N MET A 299 17.89 -9.61 -2.58
CA MET A 299 17.71 -8.80 -1.38
C MET A 299 18.91 -7.86 -1.14
N LEU A 300 20.15 -8.32 -1.37
CA LEU A 300 21.31 -7.46 -1.28
C LEU A 300 21.37 -6.46 -2.43
N MET A 301 21.12 -6.88 -3.66
CA MET A 301 21.02 -6.00 -4.83
C MET A 301 20.02 -4.87 -4.59
N HIS A 302 18.81 -5.20 -4.15
CA HIS A 302 17.78 -4.24 -3.79
C HIS A 302 18.22 -3.31 -2.64
N THR A 303 18.96 -3.82 -1.64
CA THR A 303 19.45 -3.00 -0.53
C THR A 303 20.46 -1.96 -1.00
N VAL A 304 21.37 -2.31 -1.88
CA VAL A 304 22.32 -1.37 -2.48
C VAL A 304 21.60 -0.34 -3.35
N LEU A 305 20.62 -0.78 -4.15
CA LEU A 305 19.95 0.10 -5.10
C LEU A 305 19.00 1.10 -4.44
N GLY A 306 18.14 0.64 -3.48
CA GLY A 306 17.06 1.51 -3.05
C GLY A 306 16.37 1.15 -1.73
N ALA A 307 16.93 0.29 -0.83
CA ALA A 307 16.23 -0.07 0.40
C ALA A 307 16.52 0.87 1.59
N THR A 308 17.54 1.71 1.50
CA THR A 308 18.00 2.54 2.61
C THR A 308 18.26 3.98 2.18
N ALA A 309 18.40 4.89 3.14
CA ALA A 309 18.78 6.29 2.86
C ALA A 309 20.22 6.45 2.33
N SER A 310 21.06 5.44 2.42
CA SER A 310 22.42 5.42 1.83
C SER A 310 22.48 4.69 0.49
N SER A 311 21.35 4.23 -0.05
CA SER A 311 21.26 3.53 -1.32
C SER A 311 21.41 4.47 -2.54
N ARG A 312 21.74 3.88 -3.70
CA ARG A 312 22.02 4.65 -4.93
C ARG A 312 20.87 5.56 -5.34
N LEU A 313 19.63 5.06 -5.38
CA LEU A 313 18.43 5.85 -5.76
C LEU A 313 18.21 7.01 -4.80
N PHE A 314 18.30 6.77 -3.50
CA PHE A 314 18.07 7.80 -2.50
C PHE A 314 19.16 8.90 -2.58
N MET A 315 20.43 8.50 -2.63
CA MET A 315 21.54 9.45 -2.72
C MET A 315 21.48 10.28 -4.00
N ASN A 316 21.14 9.68 -5.15
CA ASN A 316 21.04 10.39 -6.41
C ASN A 316 19.82 11.35 -6.41
N LEU A 317 18.60 10.81 -6.36
CA LEU A 317 17.39 11.62 -6.59
C LEU A 317 17.06 12.59 -5.46
N ARG A 318 17.38 12.22 -4.18
CA ARG A 318 17.13 13.09 -3.04
C ARG A 318 18.30 13.97 -2.68
N GLU A 319 19.48 13.38 -2.39
CA GLU A 319 20.59 14.14 -1.81
C GLU A 319 21.31 15.01 -2.87
N GLU A 320 21.53 14.46 -4.07
CA GLU A 320 22.24 15.19 -5.12
C GLU A 320 21.32 16.08 -5.97
N LYS A 321 20.16 15.57 -6.38
CA LYS A 321 19.26 16.28 -7.31
C LYS A 321 18.15 17.06 -6.61
N GLY A 322 17.71 16.65 -5.42
CA GLY A 322 16.61 17.32 -4.69
C GLY A 322 15.25 17.23 -5.39
N TYR A 323 15.01 16.17 -6.17
CA TYR A 323 13.77 15.99 -6.92
C TYR A 323 12.63 15.41 -6.06
N THR A 324 12.97 14.71 -5.01
CA THR A 324 12.04 13.96 -4.14
C THR A 324 12.45 14.02 -2.67
N TYR A 325 11.53 13.67 -1.77
CA TYR A 325 11.83 13.36 -0.37
C TYR A 325 12.44 11.97 -0.17
N GLY A 326 12.31 11.08 -1.16
CA GLY A 326 12.92 9.77 -1.14
C GLY A 326 12.65 8.98 -2.42
N ALA A 327 13.66 8.24 -2.88
CA ALA A 327 13.56 7.30 -3.97
C ALA A 327 14.03 5.93 -3.48
N TYR A 328 13.23 4.91 -3.72
CA TYR A 328 13.42 3.59 -3.13
C TYR A 328 13.26 2.49 -4.18
N SER A 329 13.75 1.30 -3.86
CA SER A 329 13.35 0.07 -4.52
C SER A 329 12.57 -0.84 -3.56
N ASN A 330 11.84 -1.79 -4.11
CA ASN A 330 11.08 -2.78 -3.35
C ASN A 330 11.17 -4.14 -4.06
N LEU A 331 11.46 -5.18 -3.29
CA LEU A 331 11.41 -6.59 -3.72
C LEU A 331 10.19 -7.25 -3.07
N ASP A 332 9.11 -7.37 -3.82
CA ASP A 332 7.88 -8.07 -3.42
C ASP A 332 7.98 -9.52 -3.89
N ALA A 333 8.49 -10.40 -3.04
CA ALA A 333 8.65 -11.82 -3.30
C ALA A 333 7.58 -12.62 -2.53
N ARG A 334 6.51 -13.02 -3.23
CA ARG A 334 5.38 -13.76 -2.67
C ARG A 334 5.51 -15.26 -2.94
N ARG A 335 4.52 -16.04 -2.54
CA ARG A 335 4.51 -17.50 -2.70
C ARG A 335 4.58 -17.95 -4.15
N SER A 336 3.76 -17.38 -5.04
CA SER A 336 3.59 -17.85 -6.42
C SER A 336 4.29 -17.00 -7.47
N ALA A 337 4.48 -15.70 -7.22
CA ALA A 337 5.10 -14.76 -8.14
C ALA A 337 5.62 -13.55 -7.36
N GLY A 338 6.35 -12.64 -8.01
CA GLY A 338 6.84 -11.43 -7.38
C GLY A 338 7.09 -10.30 -8.36
N THR A 339 7.37 -9.11 -7.81
CA THR A 339 7.79 -7.94 -8.59
C THR A 339 9.02 -7.30 -7.95
N PHE A 340 9.84 -6.68 -8.79
CA PHE A 340 10.87 -5.75 -8.38
C PHE A 340 10.47 -4.36 -8.87
N ARG A 341 10.53 -3.34 -8.00
CA ARG A 341 10.04 -1.98 -8.29
C ARG A 341 11.06 -0.95 -7.85
N ALA A 342 11.18 0.15 -8.62
CA ALA A 342 11.85 1.38 -8.20
C ALA A 342 10.81 2.49 -8.18
N THR A 343 10.75 3.31 -7.11
CA THR A 343 9.65 4.25 -6.87
C THR A 343 10.13 5.58 -6.30
N ALA A 344 9.46 6.67 -6.70
CA ALA A 344 9.55 7.96 -6.02
C ALA A 344 8.30 8.81 -6.27
N GLU A 345 8.03 9.75 -5.36
CA GLU A 345 7.14 10.88 -5.59
C GLU A 345 7.98 12.12 -5.87
N VAL A 346 7.78 12.74 -7.02
CA VAL A 346 8.57 13.88 -7.48
C VAL A 346 7.67 15.05 -7.86
N ARG A 347 8.19 16.28 -7.88
CA ARG A 347 7.43 17.39 -8.44
C ARG A 347 7.17 17.15 -9.92
N THR A 348 5.95 17.47 -10.39
CA THR A 348 5.52 17.23 -11.78
C THR A 348 6.50 17.78 -12.83
N GLN A 349 7.12 18.95 -12.56
CA GLN A 349 8.06 19.62 -13.49
C GLN A 349 9.37 18.85 -13.71
N VAL A 350 9.75 17.98 -12.78
CA VAL A 350 11.00 17.21 -12.85
C VAL A 350 10.77 15.70 -13.09
N THR A 351 9.59 15.35 -13.60
CA THR A 351 9.24 13.95 -13.89
C THR A 351 10.22 13.32 -14.88
N GLY A 352 10.49 14.00 -16.01
CA GLY A 352 11.42 13.52 -17.02
C GLY A 352 12.87 13.43 -16.53
N ASP A 353 13.33 14.44 -15.80
CA ASP A 353 14.66 14.42 -15.20
C ASP A 353 14.80 13.30 -14.17
N SER A 354 13.75 13.05 -13.38
CA SER A 354 13.73 11.93 -12.42
C SER A 354 13.76 10.56 -13.12
N LEU A 355 13.04 10.40 -14.23
CA LEU A 355 13.10 9.19 -15.05
C LEU A 355 14.51 8.94 -15.60
N LYS A 356 15.20 10.00 -16.04
CA LYS A 356 16.60 9.90 -16.47
C LYS A 356 17.50 9.32 -15.38
N GLU A 357 17.38 9.83 -14.16
CA GLU A 357 18.20 9.37 -13.05
C GLU A 357 17.81 7.95 -12.59
N PHE A 358 16.51 7.60 -12.64
CA PHE A 358 16.07 6.22 -12.38
C PHE A 358 16.71 5.24 -13.37
N PHE A 359 16.61 5.51 -14.67
CA PHE A 359 17.19 4.62 -15.68
C PHE A 359 18.71 4.58 -15.60
N TYR A 360 19.35 5.69 -15.27
CA TYR A 360 20.80 5.72 -15.01
C TYR A 360 21.18 4.75 -13.87
N GLU A 361 20.51 4.77 -12.73
CA GLU A 361 20.84 3.88 -11.61
C GLU A 361 20.44 2.42 -11.86
N LEU A 362 19.35 2.18 -12.61
CA LEU A 362 18.96 0.82 -13.02
C LEU A 362 19.96 0.22 -14.01
N ASP A 363 20.46 1.00 -14.96
CA ASP A 363 21.51 0.57 -15.88
C ASP A 363 22.85 0.39 -15.16
N ARG A 364 23.17 1.27 -14.23
CA ARG A 364 24.39 1.20 -13.44
C ARG A 364 24.46 -0.04 -12.56
N ILE A 365 23.38 -0.39 -11.82
CA ILE A 365 23.37 -1.61 -10.98
C ILE A 365 23.49 -2.87 -11.82
N ARG A 366 23.01 -2.84 -13.08
CA ARG A 366 23.06 -3.93 -14.04
C ARG A 366 24.42 -4.09 -14.72
N ASN A 367 25.10 -2.99 -15.03
CA ASN A 367 26.29 -2.99 -15.91
C ASN A 367 27.61 -2.80 -15.13
N GLU A 368 27.55 -2.31 -13.88
CA GLU A 368 28.70 -2.04 -13.05
C GLU A 368 28.64 -2.86 -11.75
N PRO A 369 29.66 -3.64 -11.43
CA PRO A 369 29.73 -4.36 -10.15
C PRO A 369 29.56 -3.39 -8.97
N VAL A 370 28.86 -3.84 -7.94
CA VAL A 370 28.80 -3.09 -6.68
C VAL A 370 30.18 -3.05 -6.02
N SER A 371 30.51 -1.94 -5.37
CA SER A 371 31.77 -1.82 -4.64
C SER A 371 31.79 -2.69 -3.38
N GLU A 372 32.99 -3.04 -2.89
CA GLU A 372 33.20 -3.74 -1.62
C GLU A 372 32.52 -3.01 -0.45
N LYS A 373 32.51 -1.68 -0.49
CA LYS A 373 31.85 -0.87 0.53
C LYS A 373 30.33 -1.03 0.48
N GLU A 374 29.70 -0.94 -0.69
CA GLU A 374 28.23 -1.07 -0.85
C GLU A 374 27.75 -2.44 -0.38
N ILE A 375 28.43 -3.53 -0.76
CA ILE A 375 28.05 -4.87 -0.30
C ILE A 375 28.26 -5.04 1.20
N ALA A 376 29.34 -4.51 1.76
CA ALA A 376 29.63 -4.57 3.20
C ALA A 376 28.57 -3.80 4.00
N ASP A 377 28.18 -2.60 3.56
CA ASP A 377 27.15 -1.79 4.19
C ASP A 377 25.78 -2.49 4.12
N ALA A 378 25.40 -3.04 2.97
CA ALA A 378 24.16 -3.80 2.80
C ALA A 378 24.09 -5.04 3.69
N LYS A 379 25.18 -5.83 3.76
CA LYS A 379 25.30 -6.99 4.67
C LYS A 379 25.19 -6.56 6.13
N SER A 380 25.89 -5.50 6.51
CA SER A 380 25.86 -4.96 7.87
C SER A 380 24.45 -4.51 8.26
N TYR A 381 23.76 -3.81 7.37
CA TYR A 381 22.38 -3.38 7.58
C TYR A 381 21.44 -4.56 7.79
N LEU A 382 21.41 -5.52 6.86
CA LEU A 382 20.51 -6.67 6.91
C LEU A 382 20.76 -7.57 8.13
N THR A 383 22.03 -7.84 8.45
CA THR A 383 22.38 -8.67 9.61
C THR A 383 22.21 -7.93 10.93
N GLY A 384 22.27 -6.58 10.91
CA GLY A 384 22.04 -5.72 12.08
C GLY A 384 20.56 -5.52 12.41
N VAL A 385 19.69 -5.39 11.40
CA VAL A 385 18.23 -5.26 11.60
C VAL A 385 17.58 -6.59 11.99
N PHE A 386 18.14 -7.71 11.54
CA PHE A 386 17.57 -9.04 11.77
C PHE A 386 17.32 -9.37 13.25
N PRO A 387 18.27 -9.18 14.21
CA PRO A 387 18.01 -9.43 15.63
C PRO A 387 16.86 -8.59 16.20
N ILE A 388 16.74 -7.35 15.76
CA ILE A 388 15.68 -6.42 16.24
C ILE A 388 14.31 -7.00 15.93
N ARG A 389 14.15 -7.64 14.77
CA ARG A 389 12.89 -8.30 14.37
C ARG A 389 12.56 -9.54 15.19
N LEU A 390 13.55 -10.13 15.87
CA LEU A 390 13.40 -11.33 16.70
C LEU A 390 13.39 -11.01 18.20
N GLU A 391 13.52 -9.75 18.58
CA GLU A 391 13.69 -9.34 19.98
C GLU A 391 12.43 -9.59 20.80
N THR A 392 11.27 -9.35 20.20
CA THR A 392 9.96 -9.54 20.84
C THR A 392 9.37 -10.91 20.51
N GLN A 393 8.52 -11.43 21.40
CA GLN A 393 7.75 -12.66 21.14
C GLN A 393 6.87 -12.51 19.90
N GLU A 394 6.25 -11.35 19.73
CA GLU A 394 5.42 -11.03 18.55
C GLU A 394 6.26 -11.05 17.26
N GLY A 395 7.41 -10.37 17.24
CA GLY A 395 8.30 -10.37 16.09
C GLY A 395 8.79 -11.75 15.70
N LEU A 396 9.14 -12.60 16.68
CA LEU A 396 9.50 -13.99 16.43
C LEU A 396 8.32 -14.79 15.88
N THR A 397 7.11 -14.58 16.43
CA THR A 397 5.88 -15.25 15.97
C THR A 397 5.60 -14.91 14.51
N ASP A 398 5.71 -13.65 14.11
CA ASP A 398 5.48 -13.20 12.73
C ASP A 398 6.53 -13.77 11.75
N GLN A 399 7.79 -13.93 12.18
CA GLN A 399 8.80 -14.61 11.36
C GLN A 399 8.47 -16.11 11.18
N LEU A 400 7.97 -16.79 12.21
CA LEU A 400 7.53 -18.18 12.13
C LEU A 400 6.32 -18.33 11.20
N VAL A 401 5.36 -17.37 11.23
CA VAL A 401 4.26 -17.32 10.26
C VAL A 401 4.80 -17.29 8.83
N GLN A 402 5.72 -16.37 8.52
CA GLN A 402 6.30 -16.29 7.18
C GLN A 402 7.00 -17.59 6.76
N ILE A 403 7.76 -18.23 7.66
CA ILE A 403 8.43 -19.50 7.38
C ILE A 403 7.39 -20.57 7.01
N LYS A 404 6.32 -20.69 7.79
CA LYS A 404 5.30 -21.73 7.59
C LYS A 404 4.37 -21.44 6.40
N MET A 405 3.98 -20.19 6.22
CA MET A 405 3.07 -19.80 5.13
C MET A 405 3.76 -19.75 3.77
N LEU A 406 5.04 -19.42 3.71
CA LEU A 406 5.82 -19.35 2.47
C LEU A 406 6.69 -20.59 2.21
N ASN A 407 6.51 -21.66 2.99
CA ASN A 407 7.24 -22.93 2.86
C ASN A 407 8.77 -22.75 2.88
N LEU A 408 9.27 -21.90 3.78
CA LEU A 408 10.72 -21.73 3.98
C LEU A 408 11.28 -22.88 4.85
N PRO A 409 12.58 -23.18 4.75
CA PRO A 409 13.22 -24.17 5.60
C PRO A 409 13.06 -23.86 7.09
N ASN A 410 12.89 -24.88 7.92
CA ASN A 410 12.71 -24.69 9.36
C ASN A 410 13.92 -24.03 10.05
N ASP A 411 15.12 -24.18 9.49
CA ASP A 411 16.36 -23.57 9.93
C ASP A 411 16.64 -22.19 9.32
N TYR A 412 15.60 -21.58 8.71
CA TYR A 412 15.73 -20.31 7.99
C TYR A 412 16.29 -19.19 8.87
N LEU A 413 15.79 -19.04 10.10
CA LEU A 413 16.23 -18.00 11.02
C LEU A 413 17.68 -18.22 11.47
N GLN A 414 18.06 -19.47 11.77
CA GLN A 414 19.40 -19.84 12.21
C GLN A 414 20.45 -19.54 11.14
N ASN A 415 20.11 -19.80 9.88
CA ASN A 415 21.03 -19.64 8.74
C ASN A 415 20.91 -18.27 8.03
N TYR A 416 19.99 -17.39 8.46
CA TYR A 416 19.74 -16.12 7.76
C TYR A 416 21.00 -15.26 7.60
N ARG A 417 21.73 -15.05 8.70
CA ARG A 417 22.94 -14.22 8.68
C ARG A 417 24.04 -14.83 7.81
N ASP A 418 24.24 -16.12 7.89
CA ASP A 418 25.26 -16.83 7.11
C ASP A 418 24.94 -16.75 5.61
N ARG A 419 23.66 -16.92 5.24
CA ARG A 419 23.20 -16.75 3.86
C ARG A 419 23.39 -15.32 3.34
N VAL A 420 23.11 -14.31 4.16
CA VAL A 420 23.39 -12.91 3.80
C VAL A 420 24.89 -12.68 3.62
N GLN A 421 25.73 -13.18 4.55
CA GLN A 421 27.17 -13.00 4.48
C GLN A 421 27.83 -13.74 3.31
N ALA A 422 27.27 -14.88 2.90
CA ALA A 422 27.78 -15.69 1.81
C ALA A 422 27.62 -15.07 0.42
N VAL A 423 26.66 -14.16 0.23
CA VAL A 423 26.41 -13.53 -1.08
C VAL A 423 27.66 -12.77 -1.56
N THR A 424 28.02 -12.97 -2.82
CA THR A 424 29.17 -12.34 -3.49
C THR A 424 28.74 -11.17 -4.38
N ILE A 425 29.71 -10.35 -4.78
CA ILE A 425 29.52 -9.27 -5.78
C ILE A 425 29.03 -9.87 -7.11
N ASP A 426 29.61 -10.99 -7.54
CA ASP A 426 29.25 -11.66 -8.79
C ASP A 426 27.79 -12.16 -8.77
N GLU A 427 27.30 -12.64 -7.62
CA GLU A 427 25.90 -13.05 -7.48
C GLU A 427 24.95 -11.85 -7.53
N ILE A 428 25.33 -10.70 -6.95
CA ILE A 428 24.57 -9.45 -7.06
C ILE A 428 24.52 -9.00 -8.52
N GLN A 429 25.67 -9.01 -9.20
CA GLN A 429 25.75 -8.64 -10.62
C GLN A 429 24.87 -9.57 -11.49
N ARG A 430 24.96 -10.86 -11.30
CA ARG A 430 24.18 -11.86 -12.01
C ARG A 430 22.66 -11.66 -11.84
N VAL A 431 22.18 -11.38 -10.63
CA VAL A 431 20.75 -11.16 -10.42
C VAL A 431 20.30 -9.78 -10.92
N ALA A 432 21.16 -8.76 -10.87
CA ALA A 432 20.88 -7.47 -11.48
C ALA A 432 20.70 -7.61 -13.00
N GLU A 433 21.60 -8.27 -13.69
CA GLU A 433 21.50 -8.56 -15.13
C GLU A 433 20.23 -9.38 -15.48
N LYS A 434 19.87 -10.33 -14.63
CA LYS A 434 18.75 -11.24 -14.88
C LYS A 434 17.38 -10.60 -14.64
N TYR A 435 17.23 -9.77 -13.59
CA TYR A 435 15.93 -9.32 -13.12
C TYR A 435 15.71 -7.81 -13.24
N VAL A 436 16.75 -6.99 -13.28
CA VAL A 436 16.63 -5.56 -13.55
C VAL A 436 16.68 -5.35 -15.06
N LYS A 437 15.53 -5.14 -15.67
CA LYS A 437 15.37 -5.04 -17.12
C LYS A 437 14.67 -3.73 -17.50
N PRO A 438 15.40 -2.62 -17.56
CA PRO A 438 14.81 -1.32 -17.86
C PRO A 438 14.04 -1.27 -19.17
N ASP A 439 14.52 -2.00 -20.21
CA ASP A 439 13.89 -2.02 -21.55
C ASP A 439 12.61 -2.87 -21.62
N GLU A 440 12.38 -3.75 -20.65
CA GLU A 440 11.17 -4.58 -20.54
C GLU A 440 10.24 -4.10 -19.41
N ALA A 441 10.58 -3.00 -18.73
CA ALA A 441 9.86 -2.54 -17.55
C ALA A 441 8.47 -2.00 -17.86
N ALA A 442 7.55 -2.11 -16.90
CA ALA A 442 6.36 -1.29 -16.86
C ALA A 442 6.72 0.03 -16.18
N LEU A 443 6.56 1.14 -16.90
CA LEU A 443 6.71 2.48 -16.35
C LEU A 443 5.33 3.02 -15.99
N ILE A 444 5.01 3.05 -14.70
CA ILE A 444 3.75 3.60 -14.21
C ILE A 444 4.02 5.02 -13.71
N VAL A 445 3.20 5.99 -14.17
CA VAL A 445 3.25 7.36 -13.70
C VAL A 445 1.83 7.82 -13.38
N VAL A 446 1.62 8.30 -12.15
CA VAL A 446 0.34 8.86 -11.70
C VAL A 446 0.51 10.34 -11.44
N GLY A 447 -0.29 11.17 -12.09
CA GLY A 447 -0.21 12.63 -11.92
C GLY A 447 -0.85 13.37 -13.07
N ASP A 448 -0.50 14.65 -13.26
CA ASP A 448 -1.07 15.51 -14.30
C ASP A 448 -0.58 15.10 -15.69
N GLY A 449 -1.42 14.36 -16.42
CA GLY A 449 -1.08 13.79 -17.72
C GLY A 449 -0.70 14.83 -18.76
N ALA A 450 -1.41 15.96 -18.82
CA ALA A 450 -1.11 17.04 -19.78
C ALA A 450 0.30 17.61 -19.58
N SER A 451 0.76 17.73 -18.33
CA SER A 451 2.08 18.24 -17.98
C SER A 451 3.19 17.21 -18.12
N MET A 452 2.87 15.90 -18.10
CA MET A 452 3.86 14.83 -17.99
C MET A 452 4.09 14.05 -19.29
N VAL A 453 3.11 13.97 -20.19
CA VAL A 453 3.19 13.10 -21.36
C VAL A 453 4.44 13.36 -22.21
N GLU A 454 4.77 14.63 -22.46
CA GLU A 454 5.96 15.00 -23.23
C GLU A 454 7.28 14.68 -22.50
N GLN A 455 7.26 14.71 -21.16
CA GLN A 455 8.41 14.34 -20.34
C GLN A 455 8.64 12.83 -20.31
N ILE A 456 7.58 12.01 -20.47
CA ILE A 456 7.62 10.54 -20.44
C ILE A 456 8.01 9.96 -21.80
N LYS A 457 7.57 10.55 -22.91
CA LYS A 457 7.81 10.08 -24.29
C LYS A 457 9.24 9.63 -24.59
N PRO A 458 10.31 10.32 -24.14
CA PRO A 458 11.68 9.89 -24.44
C PRO A 458 12.07 8.54 -23.81
N TYR A 459 11.29 8.06 -22.84
CA TYR A 459 11.62 6.88 -22.02
C TYR A 459 10.79 5.64 -22.34
N CYS A 460 9.91 5.65 -23.33
CA CYS A 460 9.05 4.52 -23.66
C CYS A 460 8.71 4.50 -25.15
N GLU A 461 8.38 3.32 -25.67
CA GLU A 461 7.91 3.16 -27.05
C GLU A 461 6.44 3.58 -27.20
N ASP A 462 5.62 3.20 -26.22
CA ASP A 462 4.18 3.43 -26.20
C ASP A 462 3.74 4.03 -24.87
N ILE A 463 2.72 4.89 -24.88
CA ILE A 463 2.05 5.42 -23.70
C ILE A 463 0.58 5.02 -23.75
N GLU A 464 0.14 4.29 -22.73
CA GLU A 464 -1.27 4.02 -22.49
C GLU A 464 -1.78 4.92 -21.36
N ILE A 465 -2.91 5.59 -21.58
CA ILE A 465 -3.43 6.57 -20.65
C ILE A 465 -4.73 6.07 -20.04
N TYR A 466 -4.87 6.25 -18.73
CA TYR A 466 -5.99 5.80 -17.94
C TYR A 466 -6.51 6.94 -17.06
N ASN A 467 -7.79 6.93 -16.75
CA ASN A 467 -8.35 7.77 -15.69
C ASN A 467 -8.13 7.13 -14.30
N THR A 468 -8.49 7.83 -13.24
CA THR A 468 -8.36 7.35 -11.85
C THR A 468 -9.25 6.13 -11.52
N ALA A 469 -10.29 5.88 -12.33
CA ALA A 469 -11.10 4.66 -12.24
C ALA A 469 -10.49 3.47 -12.98
N GLY A 470 -9.32 3.63 -13.63
CA GLY A 470 -8.63 2.58 -14.36
C GLY A 470 -9.19 2.30 -15.77
N ALA A 471 -10.06 3.15 -16.30
CA ALA A 471 -10.54 3.07 -17.67
C ALA A 471 -9.55 3.74 -18.63
N ARG A 472 -9.33 3.13 -19.80
CA ARG A 472 -8.43 3.67 -20.82
C ARG A 472 -9.04 4.93 -21.43
N LYS A 473 -8.24 5.97 -21.61
CA LYS A 473 -8.63 7.24 -22.23
C LYS A 473 -7.54 7.74 -23.20
N SER A 474 -7.88 8.75 -24.03
CA SER A 474 -6.91 9.53 -24.79
C SER A 474 -6.77 10.91 -24.19
N LEU A 475 -5.55 11.44 -24.10
CA LEU A 475 -5.36 12.85 -23.81
C LEU A 475 -5.63 13.65 -25.10
N ASN A 476 -6.53 14.61 -25.04
CA ASN A 476 -6.69 15.59 -26.10
C ASN A 476 -5.53 16.60 -26.02
N THR A 477 -4.45 16.32 -26.76
CA THR A 477 -3.30 17.24 -26.89
C THR A 477 -3.47 18.27 -28.02
N SER A 478 -4.52 18.14 -28.81
CA SER A 478 -4.87 19.13 -29.85
C SER A 478 -5.77 20.19 -29.25
N GLY A 479 -5.34 21.42 -29.14
CA GLY A 479 -5.95 22.61 -28.52
C GLY A 479 -7.43 22.93 -28.80
N VAL A 480 -8.22 21.98 -29.26
CA VAL A 480 -9.68 22.02 -29.36
C VAL A 480 -10.25 20.99 -28.40
N THR A 481 -10.78 21.44 -27.28
CA THR A 481 -11.46 20.60 -26.30
C THR A 481 -12.86 20.25 -26.80
N ASP A 482 -13.23 18.95 -26.85
CA ASP A 482 -14.65 18.57 -26.94
C ASP A 482 -15.29 18.77 -25.55
N PRO A 483 -16.14 19.77 -25.37
CA PRO A 483 -16.73 20.10 -24.08
C PRO A 483 -17.82 19.13 -23.64
N VAL A 484 -18.28 18.26 -24.55
CA VAL A 484 -19.38 17.30 -24.30
C VAL A 484 -18.97 16.27 -23.25
N GLY A 485 -19.79 16.09 -22.23
CA GLY A 485 -19.61 15.17 -21.12
C GLY A 485 -19.93 15.78 -19.76
N THR A 486 -19.66 15.03 -18.73
CA THR A 486 -19.84 15.44 -17.33
C THR A 486 -18.52 15.97 -16.77
N TRP A 487 -18.58 17.10 -16.10
CA TRP A 487 -17.46 17.79 -15.49
C TRP A 487 -17.69 17.87 -13.99
N SER A 488 -16.84 17.25 -13.21
CA SER A 488 -16.79 17.41 -11.75
C SER A 488 -16.11 18.74 -11.41
N ILE A 489 -16.78 19.60 -10.67
CA ILE A 489 -16.37 20.99 -10.41
C ILE A 489 -16.31 21.24 -8.91
N GLU A 490 -15.32 22.00 -8.49
CA GLU A 490 -15.22 22.57 -7.15
C GLU A 490 -15.31 24.09 -7.25
N LEU A 491 -16.22 24.68 -6.45
CA LEU A 491 -16.38 26.11 -6.27
C LEU A 491 -15.70 26.51 -4.95
N GLU A 492 -14.80 27.48 -4.99
CA GLU A 492 -14.11 27.97 -3.80
C GLU A 492 -14.85 29.18 -3.21
N THR A 493 -15.31 29.07 -1.97
CA THR A 493 -15.97 30.18 -1.26
C THR A 493 -14.94 31.17 -0.72
N PRO A 494 -15.33 32.45 -0.45
CA PRO A 494 -14.44 33.44 0.15
C PRO A 494 -13.90 33.06 1.54
N LEU A 495 -14.48 32.05 2.18
CA LEU A 495 -14.05 31.50 3.47
C LEU A 495 -13.12 30.28 3.31
N GLY A 496 -12.73 29.92 2.06
CA GLY A 496 -11.84 28.77 1.80
C GLY A 496 -12.54 27.41 1.89
N GLN A 497 -13.87 27.36 1.87
CA GLN A 497 -14.63 26.11 1.78
C GLN A 497 -14.84 25.74 0.30
N SER A 498 -14.76 24.45 -0.01
CA SER A 498 -15.03 23.91 -1.34
C SER A 498 -16.47 23.38 -1.41
N ILE A 499 -17.19 23.74 -2.47
CA ILE A 499 -18.54 23.25 -2.78
C ILE A 499 -18.44 22.40 -4.03
N SER A 500 -18.86 21.15 -3.95
CA SER A 500 -18.89 20.25 -5.10
C SER A 500 -20.05 20.57 -6.02
N ALA A 501 -19.78 20.55 -7.32
CA ALA A 501 -20.78 20.76 -8.37
C ALA A 501 -20.50 19.90 -9.60
N THR A 502 -21.50 19.71 -10.44
CA THR A 502 -21.41 18.98 -11.70
C THR A 502 -21.94 19.85 -12.83
N LEU A 503 -21.15 19.96 -13.90
CA LEU A 503 -21.58 20.61 -15.15
C LEU A 503 -21.67 19.50 -16.21
N THR A 504 -22.86 19.25 -16.75
CA THR A 504 -23.10 18.28 -17.82
C THR A 504 -23.38 19.03 -19.13
N ILE A 505 -22.61 18.71 -20.17
CA ILE A 505 -22.77 19.29 -21.51
C ILE A 505 -23.14 18.18 -22.49
N GLU A 506 -24.22 18.36 -23.22
CA GLU A 506 -24.77 17.39 -24.17
C GLU A 506 -24.93 17.97 -25.57
N ARG A 507 -24.91 17.09 -26.60
CA ARG A 507 -25.25 17.46 -27.96
C ARG A 507 -26.75 17.33 -28.17
N ALA A 508 -27.42 18.45 -28.41
CA ALA A 508 -28.82 18.50 -28.84
C ALA A 508 -28.94 18.75 -30.36
N ALA A 509 -30.13 18.59 -30.90
CA ALA A 509 -30.36 18.77 -32.35
C ALA A 509 -30.03 20.21 -32.84
N ALA A 510 -30.08 21.21 -31.95
CA ALA A 510 -29.83 22.63 -32.23
C ALA A 510 -28.46 23.14 -31.75
N GLY A 511 -27.55 22.28 -31.27
CA GLY A 511 -26.24 22.70 -30.75
C GLY A 511 -25.87 21.98 -29.45
N LEU A 512 -25.17 22.68 -28.57
CA LEU A 512 -24.81 22.16 -27.24
C LEU A 512 -25.80 22.70 -26.20
N THR A 513 -26.15 21.84 -25.23
CA THR A 513 -26.93 22.22 -24.04
C THR A 513 -26.14 21.90 -22.80
N ALA A 514 -26.37 22.63 -21.71
CA ALA A 514 -25.70 22.39 -20.46
C ALA A 514 -26.64 22.45 -19.25
N THR A 515 -26.35 21.65 -18.24
CA THR A 515 -26.99 21.66 -16.92
C THR A 515 -25.94 21.76 -15.83
N PHE A 516 -26.27 22.52 -14.78
CA PHE A 516 -25.39 22.69 -13.62
C PHE A 516 -26.12 22.22 -12.36
N HIS A 517 -25.47 21.38 -11.55
CA HIS A 517 -25.98 20.84 -10.29
C HIS A 517 -24.97 21.02 -9.17
N SER A 518 -25.41 21.55 -8.03
CA SER A 518 -24.56 21.72 -6.85
C SER A 518 -25.41 21.72 -5.57
N GLU A 519 -24.72 21.63 -4.42
CA GLU A 519 -25.38 21.76 -3.11
C GLU A 519 -26.03 23.14 -2.88
N ILE A 520 -25.57 24.19 -3.56
CA ILE A 520 -26.10 25.54 -3.45
C ILE A 520 -27.20 25.85 -4.47
N GLY A 521 -27.54 24.93 -5.37
CA GLY A 521 -28.61 25.08 -6.34
C GLY A 521 -28.32 24.45 -7.69
N ASN A 522 -29.37 24.36 -8.50
CA ASN A 522 -29.34 23.75 -9.83
C ASN A 522 -29.78 24.76 -10.89
N ALA A 523 -29.22 24.65 -12.09
CA ALA A 523 -29.60 25.47 -13.23
C ALA A 523 -29.64 24.66 -14.53
N ASP A 524 -30.64 24.86 -15.34
CA ASP A 524 -30.64 24.49 -16.76
C ASP A 524 -30.14 25.70 -17.56
N LEU A 525 -28.96 25.56 -18.18
CA LEU A 525 -28.31 26.60 -18.95
C LEU A 525 -28.86 26.67 -20.38
N GLY A 526 -29.69 25.69 -20.78
CA GLY A 526 -30.25 25.59 -22.13
C GLY A 526 -29.15 25.43 -23.20
N ALA A 527 -29.37 26.12 -24.34
CA ALA A 527 -28.41 26.12 -25.43
C ALA A 527 -27.20 27.01 -25.08
N ILE A 528 -26.00 26.47 -25.22
CA ILE A 528 -24.73 27.17 -25.00
C ILE A 528 -23.93 27.25 -26.29
N GLU A 529 -23.18 28.33 -26.46
CA GLU A 529 -22.17 28.49 -27.50
C GLU A 529 -20.78 28.47 -26.89
N ILE A 530 -19.87 27.71 -27.49
CA ILE A 530 -18.47 27.63 -27.05
C ILE A 530 -17.60 28.36 -28.07
N ASN A 531 -16.94 29.41 -27.61
CA ASN A 531 -15.98 30.19 -28.37
C ASN A 531 -14.62 30.13 -27.68
N ASP A 532 -13.56 29.81 -28.42
CA ASP A 532 -12.21 29.68 -27.89
C ASP A 532 -12.12 28.77 -26.64
N ASN A 533 -12.78 27.60 -26.71
CA ASN A 533 -12.87 26.61 -25.60
C ASN A 533 -13.56 27.16 -24.34
N SER A 534 -14.29 28.24 -24.39
CA SER A 534 -15.00 28.79 -23.25
C SER A 534 -16.45 29.09 -23.56
N PHE A 535 -17.30 28.97 -22.55
CA PHE A 535 -18.66 29.48 -22.61
C PHE A 535 -18.96 30.43 -21.46
N HIS A 536 -19.99 31.23 -21.68
CA HIS A 536 -20.51 32.17 -20.72
C HIS A 536 -22.01 32.13 -20.77
N ALA A 537 -22.68 31.92 -19.67
CA ALA A 537 -24.13 31.82 -19.59
C ALA A 537 -24.68 32.63 -18.40
N ASN A 538 -25.72 33.43 -18.68
CA ASN A 538 -26.56 34.00 -17.63
C ASN A 538 -27.73 33.04 -17.41
N THR A 539 -27.98 32.66 -16.18
CA THR A 539 -28.99 31.68 -15.80
C THR A 539 -29.64 32.06 -14.47
N SER A 540 -30.58 31.24 -14.04
CA SER A 540 -31.21 31.35 -12.73
C SER A 540 -30.98 30.05 -11.96
N LEU A 541 -30.27 30.15 -10.86
CA LEU A 541 -30.08 29.01 -9.93
C LEU A 541 -31.33 28.86 -9.06
N GLN A 542 -31.86 27.66 -9.00
CA GLN A 542 -32.96 27.30 -8.10
C GLN A 542 -32.36 26.90 -6.74
N MET A 543 -32.60 27.71 -5.70
CA MET A 543 -32.11 27.53 -4.34
C MET A 543 -33.29 27.59 -3.36
N ASP A 544 -33.57 26.50 -2.64
CA ASP A 544 -34.62 26.40 -1.60
C ASP A 544 -36.01 26.94 -2.02
N GLY A 545 -36.32 26.89 -3.32
CA GLY A 545 -37.60 27.36 -3.88
C GLY A 545 -37.58 28.78 -4.43
N ASP A 546 -36.49 29.53 -4.28
CA ASP A 546 -36.26 30.83 -4.88
C ASP A 546 -35.34 30.74 -6.10
N ALA A 547 -35.53 31.61 -7.06
CA ALA A 547 -34.72 31.72 -8.26
C ALA A 547 -33.76 32.92 -8.14
N ILE A 548 -32.45 32.64 -8.11
CA ILE A 548 -31.39 33.64 -7.99
C ILE A 548 -30.66 33.77 -9.32
N GLU A 549 -30.56 34.98 -9.86
CA GLU A 549 -29.80 35.23 -11.07
C GLU A 549 -28.30 34.92 -10.84
N ALA A 550 -27.73 34.18 -11.79
CA ALA A 550 -26.36 33.73 -11.76
C ALA A 550 -25.67 33.84 -13.12
N GLU A 551 -24.41 34.11 -13.11
CA GLU A 551 -23.50 34.14 -14.26
C GLU A 551 -22.50 32.98 -14.10
N LEU A 552 -22.49 32.04 -15.04
CA LEU A 552 -21.54 30.91 -15.06
C LEU A 552 -20.61 31.06 -16.25
N SER A 553 -19.33 31.03 -16.01
CA SER A 553 -18.29 30.98 -17.04
C SER A 553 -17.39 29.79 -16.83
N ALA A 554 -17.08 29.05 -17.90
CA ALA A 554 -16.12 27.95 -17.86
C ALA A 554 -15.27 27.95 -19.14
N LYS A 555 -13.98 27.75 -18.96
CA LYS A 555 -13.00 27.54 -20.01
C LYS A 555 -12.47 26.12 -19.91
N PHE A 556 -12.43 25.42 -21.03
CA PHE A 556 -12.00 24.04 -21.15
C PHE A 556 -10.61 23.94 -21.76
N ASP A 557 -9.73 23.16 -21.13
CA ASP A 557 -8.39 22.85 -21.62
C ASP A 557 -8.11 21.34 -21.43
N GLY A 558 -8.33 20.60 -22.50
CA GLY A 558 -8.34 19.14 -22.43
C GLY A 558 -9.44 18.63 -21.50
N ASP A 559 -9.06 17.88 -20.46
CA ASP A 559 -9.99 17.37 -19.43
C ASP A 559 -10.06 18.29 -18.20
N ARG A 560 -9.66 19.54 -18.30
CA ARG A 560 -9.74 20.55 -17.23
C ARG A 560 -10.72 21.62 -17.56
N THR A 561 -11.33 22.18 -16.53
CA THR A 561 -12.11 23.39 -16.62
C THR A 561 -11.76 24.35 -15.51
N GLU A 562 -11.72 25.63 -15.84
CA GLU A 562 -11.58 26.73 -14.89
C GLU A 562 -12.57 27.86 -15.27
N GLY A 563 -12.98 28.63 -14.27
CA GLY A 563 -13.93 29.71 -14.51
C GLY A 563 -14.45 30.32 -13.22
N PHE A 564 -15.69 30.72 -13.22
CA PHE A 564 -16.36 31.26 -12.04
C PHE A 564 -17.89 31.08 -12.11
N LEU A 565 -18.48 30.99 -10.92
CA LEU A 565 -19.93 31.19 -10.70
C LEU A 565 -20.14 32.46 -9.90
N LYS A 566 -20.94 33.38 -10.40
CA LYS A 566 -21.26 34.64 -9.74
C LYS A 566 -22.77 34.75 -9.54
N LEU A 567 -23.18 34.80 -8.29
CA LEU A 567 -24.57 35.05 -7.91
C LEU A 567 -24.83 36.55 -7.84
N GLN A 568 -26.10 36.96 -8.07
CA GLN A 568 -26.53 38.36 -7.96
C GLN A 568 -26.16 38.91 -6.58
N ASN A 569 -25.47 40.05 -6.56
CA ASN A 569 -24.99 40.73 -5.35
C ASN A 569 -23.99 39.96 -4.48
N ALA A 570 -23.30 38.91 -5.02
CA ALA A 570 -22.27 38.16 -4.32
C ALA A 570 -20.91 38.23 -5.08
N PRO A 571 -19.77 38.03 -4.40
CA PRO A 571 -18.51 37.89 -5.09
C PRO A 571 -18.50 36.61 -5.96
N ALA A 572 -17.72 36.65 -7.04
CA ALA A 572 -17.56 35.48 -7.90
C ALA A 572 -16.84 34.35 -7.15
N LEU A 573 -17.38 33.17 -7.26
CA LEU A 573 -16.76 31.94 -6.72
C LEU A 573 -15.89 31.32 -7.82
N PRO A 574 -14.56 31.24 -7.65
CA PRO A 574 -13.70 30.54 -8.59
C PRO A 574 -14.16 29.09 -8.78
N LEU A 575 -14.11 28.64 -10.02
CA LEU A 575 -14.52 27.31 -10.46
C LEU A 575 -13.30 26.60 -11.00
N ARG A 576 -13.07 25.37 -10.54
CA ARG A 576 -12.07 24.47 -11.11
C ARG A 576 -12.63 23.06 -11.15
N GLY A 577 -12.22 22.29 -12.16
CA GLY A 577 -12.70 20.90 -12.25
C GLY A 577 -12.04 20.10 -13.35
N GLY A 578 -12.54 18.86 -13.49
CA GLY A 578 -12.09 17.91 -14.49
C GLY A 578 -13.25 17.14 -15.12
N LYS A 579 -13.04 16.63 -16.32
CA LYS A 579 -13.98 15.79 -17.04
C LYS A 579 -13.98 14.38 -16.43
N GLU A 580 -15.19 13.86 -16.13
CA GLU A 580 -15.37 12.49 -15.59
C GLU A 580 -15.10 11.39 -16.63
#